data_e345d34c15e7121abcf48cbc5b34945e
#
_entry.id   e345d34c15e7121abcf48cbc5b34945e
#
_cell.length_a   1.000
_cell.length_b   1.000
_cell.length_c   1.000
_cell.angle_alpha   90.00
_cell.angle_beta   90.00
_cell.angle_gamma   90.00
#
_symmetry.space_group_name_H-M   'P 1'
#
loop_
_entity.id
_entity.type
_entity.pdbx_description
1 polymer ?
#
loop_
_entity_poly.entity_id
_entity_poly.type
_entity_poly.pdbx_seq_one_letter_code
_entity_poly.pdbx_strand_id
1 'polypeptide(L)'
;RNALDQDDLYVDMTFAQVLDEQGLDATTDDFGAMFRDADYRLWHANLAARRALRRGVPATLSGTPAYNAHANDIDFQIESDFVGLMTPGLPQAANELCYRAGRVMNHGDGIYGGMFVSGMYAAAFFDSDVRRIVKAGLATLPAESPYAQVISDVVAWADEHPDDWTAVWQLVEAKWNAREPCPNGALDPFNIDAKINGAYIALGLLYGGGDFRDTLVIATRAGQDSDCNPSSALGILGVVLGYEGIPEVYTRGINAMADEQFSYTDHSFRTIVDSTRDRAIAMVERHGGRLEGDRLIVATQSPEPTELDVWDDYGSPVERIMFDDARWSWTGAWNDENVSFRRAYPTNLSRTAGAEAAIRFDGTGAIVTDWYLPS
;
A
#
# COMPACT_ATOMS: atom_id res chain seq x y z
N ARG A 1 -8.58 1.67 24.00
CA ARG A 1 -7.17 1.29 23.72
C ARG A 1 -6.67 2.20 22.62
N ASN A 2 -5.55 2.84 22.81
CA ASN A 2 -4.89 3.64 21.79
C ASN A 2 -4.39 2.70 20.69
N ALA A 3 -4.63 3.03 19.43
CA ALA A 3 -4.12 2.30 18.27
C ALA A 3 -2.65 2.66 18.06
N LEU A 4 -1.75 2.17 18.92
CA LEU A 4 -0.34 2.56 18.93
C LEU A 4 0.49 1.91 17.82
N ASP A 5 0.05 0.75 17.36
CA ASP A 5 0.74 -0.07 16.36
C ASP A 5 -0.09 -0.12 15.06
N GLN A 6 -0.40 1.05 14.48
CA GLN A 6 -1.16 1.22 13.25
C GLN A 6 -0.41 2.19 12.33
N ASP A 7 0.57 1.67 11.58
CA ASP A 7 1.41 2.51 10.72
C ASP A 7 0.62 3.14 9.58
N ASP A 8 -0.29 2.40 8.95
CA ASP A 8 -1.23 2.89 7.95
C ASP A 8 -1.90 4.20 8.39
N LEU A 9 -2.55 4.19 9.55
CA LEU A 9 -3.25 5.35 10.11
C LEU A 9 -2.31 6.55 10.34
N TYR A 10 -1.11 6.30 10.90
CA TYR A 10 -0.21 7.39 11.27
C TYR A 10 0.60 7.92 10.09
N VAL A 11 0.87 7.11 9.07
CA VAL A 11 1.52 7.58 7.85
C VAL A 11 0.56 8.44 7.03
N ASP A 12 -0.70 8.01 6.87
CA ASP A 12 -1.75 8.84 6.25
C ASP A 12 -1.84 10.23 6.90
N MET A 13 -1.91 10.28 8.25
CA MET A 13 -1.97 11.55 8.99
C MET A 13 -0.68 12.37 8.86
N THR A 14 0.48 11.71 8.86
CA THR A 14 1.78 12.37 8.67
C THR A 14 1.87 13.02 7.30
N PHE A 15 1.46 12.32 6.25
CA PHE A 15 1.50 12.85 4.89
C PHE A 15 0.43 13.93 4.66
N ALA A 16 -0.74 13.77 5.27
CA ALA A 16 -1.74 14.83 5.31
C ALA A 16 -1.20 16.10 5.97
N GLN A 17 -0.48 15.97 7.10
CA GLN A 17 0.16 17.08 7.80
C GLN A 17 1.23 17.78 6.94
N VAL A 18 2.02 17.03 6.15
CA VAL A 18 2.97 17.63 5.20
C VAL A 18 2.25 18.60 4.27
N LEU A 19 1.08 18.22 3.75
CA LEU A 19 0.30 19.08 2.88
C LEU A 19 -0.28 20.29 3.61
N ASP A 20 -0.66 20.15 4.88
CA ASP A 20 -1.15 21.27 5.68
C ASP A 20 -0.03 22.29 5.99
N GLU A 21 1.21 21.82 6.16
CA GLU A 21 2.36 22.67 6.50
C GLU A 21 3.08 23.24 5.28
N GLN A 22 3.25 22.45 4.21
CA GLN A 22 4.03 22.79 3.02
C GLN A 22 3.15 23.16 1.81
N GLY A 23 1.83 22.89 1.88
CA GLY A 23 0.88 23.11 0.81
C GLY A 23 0.83 21.97 -0.22
N LEU A 24 -0.06 22.11 -1.20
CA LEU A 24 -0.34 21.08 -2.21
C LEU A 24 0.85 20.79 -3.16
N ASP A 25 1.87 21.64 -3.16
CA ASP A 25 3.10 21.47 -3.94
C ASP A 25 4.22 20.77 -3.18
N ALA A 26 3.95 20.24 -1.98
CA ALA A 26 4.91 19.47 -1.20
C ALA A 26 5.64 18.45 -2.06
N THR A 27 6.95 18.41 -1.91
CA THR A 27 7.85 17.54 -2.67
C THR A 27 8.05 16.19 -1.98
N THR A 28 8.59 15.21 -2.71
CA THR A 28 9.01 13.93 -2.10
C THR A 28 9.98 14.13 -0.92
N ASP A 29 10.83 15.15 -0.97
CA ASP A 29 11.76 15.43 0.13
C ASP A 29 11.03 15.99 1.36
N ASP A 30 9.94 16.77 1.18
CA ASP A 30 9.11 17.25 2.29
C ASP A 30 8.43 16.07 3.00
N PHE A 31 7.81 15.16 2.23
CA PHE A 31 7.23 13.93 2.77
C PHE A 31 8.30 13.08 3.49
N GLY A 32 9.44 12.87 2.84
CA GLY A 32 10.53 12.09 3.40
C GLY A 32 11.12 12.66 4.68
N ALA A 33 11.20 13.99 4.80
CA ALA A 33 11.71 14.64 6.00
C ALA A 33 10.81 14.40 7.22
N MET A 34 9.49 14.60 7.08
CA MET A 34 8.54 14.38 8.18
C MET A 34 8.45 12.89 8.53
N PHE A 35 8.39 12.01 7.52
CA PHE A 35 8.35 10.56 7.71
C PHE A 35 9.61 10.02 8.41
N ARG A 36 10.81 10.52 8.06
CA ARG A 36 12.08 10.16 8.72
C ARG A 36 12.04 10.42 10.22
N ASP A 37 11.47 11.55 10.61
CA ASP A 37 11.52 12.07 11.97
C ASP A 37 10.33 11.62 12.83
N ALA A 38 9.30 11.03 12.24
CA ALA A 38 8.14 10.49 12.94
C ALA A 38 8.53 9.31 13.86
N ASP A 39 7.80 9.15 15.00
CA ASP A 39 8.23 8.30 16.12
C ASP A 39 7.35 7.05 16.35
N TYR A 40 6.31 6.85 15.53
CA TYR A 40 5.50 5.63 15.58
C TYR A 40 6.24 4.43 14.95
N ARG A 41 5.81 3.23 15.33
CA ARG A 41 6.37 1.97 14.83
C ARG A 41 6.00 1.76 13.38
N LEU A 42 6.93 1.17 12.62
CA LEU A 42 6.78 0.83 11.20
C LEU A 42 7.23 -0.59 10.92
N TRP A 43 6.75 -1.13 9.78
CA TRP A 43 7.09 -2.44 9.28
C TRP A 43 7.55 -2.34 7.81
N HIS A 44 7.91 -3.43 7.20
CA HIS A 44 8.14 -3.66 5.77
C HIS A 44 8.77 -2.47 5.01
N ALA A 45 8.13 -2.00 3.95
CA ALA A 45 8.66 -0.92 3.12
C ALA A 45 8.84 0.38 3.91
N ASN A 46 7.90 0.69 4.80
CA ASN A 46 7.96 1.84 5.68
C ASN A 46 9.22 1.84 6.57
N LEU A 47 9.46 0.71 7.24
CA LEU A 47 10.62 0.58 8.12
C LEU A 47 11.94 0.66 7.34
N ALA A 48 12.00 -0.01 6.18
CA ALA A 48 13.17 0.01 5.30
C ALA A 48 13.45 1.43 4.79
N ALA A 49 12.42 2.14 4.31
CA ALA A 49 12.53 3.52 3.85
C ALA A 49 12.99 4.47 4.97
N ARG A 50 12.37 4.42 6.16
CA ARG A 50 12.79 5.26 7.29
C ARG A 50 14.25 5.00 7.68
N ARG A 51 14.70 3.75 7.65
CA ARG A 51 16.11 3.41 7.88
C ARG A 51 17.04 3.99 6.81
N ALA A 52 16.64 3.91 5.53
CA ALA A 52 17.38 4.50 4.43
C ALA A 52 17.51 6.02 4.57
N LEU A 53 16.40 6.72 4.84
CA LEU A 53 16.36 8.16 5.08
C LEU A 53 17.24 8.58 6.26
N ARG A 54 17.20 7.85 7.37
CA ARG A 54 18.05 8.12 8.55
C ARG A 54 19.55 7.88 8.29
N ARG A 55 19.90 7.13 7.24
CA ARG A 55 21.27 6.95 6.73
C ARG A 55 21.67 8.00 5.70
N GLY A 56 20.80 8.94 5.37
CA GLY A 56 21.05 10.01 4.41
C GLY A 56 20.75 9.66 2.96
N VAL A 57 20.04 8.59 2.69
CA VAL A 57 19.51 8.28 1.35
C VAL A 57 18.44 9.33 1.01
N PRO A 58 18.49 9.95 -0.19
CA PRO A 58 17.44 10.88 -0.63
C PRO A 58 16.06 10.23 -0.64
N ALA A 59 15.01 10.99 -0.31
CA ALA A 59 13.64 10.49 -0.28
C ALA A 59 13.16 9.97 -1.65
N THR A 60 13.68 10.53 -2.74
CA THR A 60 13.41 10.06 -4.11
C THR A 60 14.00 8.69 -4.43
N LEU A 61 14.88 8.16 -3.58
CA LEU A 61 15.54 6.87 -3.76
C LEU A 61 15.23 5.87 -2.65
N SER A 62 14.73 6.33 -1.48
CA SER A 62 14.55 5.48 -0.30
C SER A 62 13.53 4.35 -0.50
N GLY A 63 12.54 4.52 -1.39
CA GLY A 63 11.57 3.50 -1.77
C GLY A 63 12.02 2.57 -2.91
N THR A 64 13.14 2.88 -3.58
CA THR A 64 13.59 2.08 -4.74
C THR A 64 14.19 0.75 -4.32
N PRO A 65 14.18 -0.29 -5.18
CA PRO A 65 14.75 -1.61 -4.89
C PRO A 65 16.23 -1.59 -4.49
N ALA A 66 16.98 -0.55 -4.85
CA ALA A 66 18.37 -0.38 -4.41
C ALA A 66 18.52 -0.19 -2.89
N TYR A 67 17.53 0.39 -2.25
CA TYR A 67 17.57 0.73 -0.83
C TYR A 67 16.46 0.09 0.00
N ASN A 68 15.47 -0.51 -0.68
CA ASN A 68 14.29 -1.07 -0.07
C ASN A 68 13.89 -2.39 -0.74
N ALA A 69 14.21 -3.51 -0.09
CA ALA A 69 13.83 -4.84 -0.58
C ALA A 69 12.31 -5.06 -0.60
N HIS A 70 11.57 -4.20 0.11
CA HIS A 70 10.10 -4.21 0.24
C HIS A 70 9.41 -3.21 -0.71
N ALA A 71 10.09 -2.77 -1.78
CA ALA A 71 9.61 -1.73 -2.69
C ALA A 71 8.20 -1.99 -3.28
N ASN A 72 7.81 -3.27 -3.43
CA ASN A 72 6.51 -3.70 -3.96
C ASN A 72 5.50 -4.15 -2.88
N ASP A 73 5.82 -3.90 -1.60
CA ASP A 73 4.90 -4.19 -0.51
C ASP A 73 3.76 -3.18 -0.45
N ILE A 74 2.71 -3.50 0.32
CA ILE A 74 1.45 -2.76 0.34
C ILE A 74 1.51 -1.39 1.00
N ASP A 75 2.62 -1.00 1.63
CA ASP A 75 2.66 0.12 2.56
C ASP A 75 1.99 1.38 1.99
N PHE A 76 2.41 1.89 0.85
CA PHE A 76 1.76 3.07 0.27
C PHE A 76 0.34 2.79 -0.24
N GLN A 77 -0.03 1.55 -0.56
CA GLN A 77 -1.41 1.20 -0.92
C GLN A 77 -2.37 1.44 0.24
N ILE A 78 -1.97 1.08 1.46
CA ILE A 78 -2.78 1.23 2.67
C ILE A 78 -2.68 2.63 3.30
N GLU A 79 -1.82 3.48 2.76
CA GLU A 79 -1.48 4.82 3.24
C GLU A 79 -1.80 5.91 2.21
N SER A 80 -2.67 5.63 1.25
CA SER A 80 -3.06 6.55 0.19
C SER A 80 -4.47 7.09 0.32
N ASP A 81 -5.17 6.73 1.37
CA ASP A 81 -6.55 7.13 1.61
C ASP A 81 -6.70 8.66 1.67
N PHE A 82 -5.72 9.35 2.32
CA PHE A 82 -5.71 10.82 2.37
C PHE A 82 -5.68 11.44 0.97
N VAL A 83 -4.97 10.84 0.01
CA VAL A 83 -4.92 11.31 -1.39
C VAL A 83 -6.29 11.17 -2.04
N GLY A 84 -6.86 9.96 -1.97
CA GLY A 84 -8.15 9.67 -2.60
C GLY A 84 -9.29 10.53 -2.04
N LEU A 85 -9.33 10.70 -0.72
CA LEU A 85 -10.36 11.48 -0.03
C LEU A 85 -10.28 12.99 -0.34
N MET A 86 -9.10 13.53 -0.62
CA MET A 86 -8.94 14.95 -0.96
C MET A 86 -8.97 15.27 -2.47
N THR A 87 -9.16 14.26 -3.33
CA THR A 87 -9.17 14.43 -4.80
C THR A 87 -10.47 13.95 -5.44
N PRO A 88 -11.67 14.39 -4.98
CA PRO A 88 -12.95 13.95 -5.52
C PRO A 88 -13.04 14.24 -7.03
N GLY A 89 -13.20 13.19 -7.85
CA GLY A 89 -13.29 13.32 -9.31
C GLY A 89 -12.01 13.75 -10.02
N LEU A 90 -10.86 13.75 -9.35
CA LEU A 90 -9.57 14.25 -9.85
C LEU A 90 -8.48 13.14 -9.88
N PRO A 91 -8.67 12.05 -10.64
CA PRO A 91 -7.75 10.92 -10.62
C PRO A 91 -6.32 11.26 -11.08
N GLN A 92 -6.13 12.27 -11.95
CA GLN A 92 -4.80 12.69 -12.37
C GLN A 92 -4.06 13.43 -11.25
N ALA A 93 -4.76 14.32 -10.55
CA ALA A 93 -4.19 14.99 -9.37
C ALA A 93 -3.85 13.97 -8.28
N ALA A 94 -4.69 12.93 -8.11
CA ALA A 94 -4.40 11.80 -7.22
C ALA A 94 -3.11 11.09 -7.61
N ASN A 95 -2.95 10.72 -8.88
CA ASN A 95 -1.74 10.03 -9.36
C ASN A 95 -0.46 10.86 -9.14
N GLU A 96 -0.49 12.16 -9.45
CA GLU A 96 0.65 13.05 -9.22
C GLU A 96 1.04 13.11 -7.74
N LEU A 97 0.07 13.17 -6.84
CA LEU A 97 0.33 13.19 -5.41
C LEU A 97 0.79 11.82 -4.89
N CYS A 98 0.15 10.72 -5.32
CA CYS A 98 0.56 9.35 -5.02
C CYS A 98 2.02 9.11 -5.42
N TYR A 99 2.42 9.57 -6.61
CA TYR A 99 3.79 9.40 -7.07
C TYR A 99 4.79 10.16 -6.21
N ARG A 100 4.46 11.39 -5.78
CA ARG A 100 5.35 12.17 -4.90
C ARG A 100 5.46 11.59 -3.51
N ALA A 101 4.35 11.21 -2.91
CA ALA A 101 4.32 10.67 -1.55
C ALA A 101 4.83 9.21 -1.49
N GLY A 102 4.34 8.35 -2.40
CA GLY A 102 4.64 6.92 -2.40
C GLY A 102 6.09 6.57 -2.66
N ARG A 103 6.83 7.42 -3.39
CA ARG A 103 8.27 7.20 -3.64
C ARG A 103 9.12 7.24 -2.40
N VAL A 104 8.63 7.77 -1.30
CA VAL A 104 9.34 7.74 -0.02
C VAL A 104 9.58 6.31 0.45
N MET A 105 8.60 5.40 0.27
CA MET A 105 8.67 4.03 0.77
C MET A 105 8.57 2.94 -0.30
N ASN A 106 7.96 3.22 -1.45
CA ASN A 106 7.68 2.23 -2.48
C ASN A 106 8.20 2.61 -3.87
N HIS A 107 8.14 1.65 -4.80
CA HIS A 107 8.47 1.79 -6.21
C HIS A 107 7.55 0.88 -7.03
N GLY A 108 7.26 1.21 -8.30
CA GLY A 108 6.49 0.37 -9.19
C GLY A 108 5.13 -0.06 -8.62
N ASP A 109 4.90 -1.37 -8.52
CA ASP A 109 3.62 -1.93 -8.06
C ASP A 109 3.20 -1.44 -6.67
N GLY A 110 4.13 -1.13 -5.76
CA GLY A 110 3.81 -0.55 -4.46
C GLY A 110 3.21 0.85 -4.56
N ILE A 111 3.68 1.69 -5.50
CA ILE A 111 3.08 3.01 -5.77
C ILE A 111 1.76 2.84 -6.52
N TYR A 112 1.68 1.92 -7.48
CA TYR A 112 0.45 1.66 -8.23
C TYR A 112 -0.70 1.19 -7.34
N GLY A 113 -0.39 0.49 -6.25
CA GLY A 113 -1.38 0.16 -5.23
C GLY A 113 -2.07 1.40 -4.67
N GLY A 114 -1.30 2.41 -4.28
CA GLY A 114 -1.83 3.69 -3.82
C GLY A 114 -2.61 4.45 -4.89
N MET A 115 -2.13 4.46 -6.13
CA MET A 115 -2.85 5.06 -7.27
C MET A 115 -4.18 4.36 -7.54
N PHE A 116 -4.21 3.03 -7.46
CA PHE A 116 -5.43 2.23 -7.64
C PHE A 116 -6.49 2.58 -6.57
N VAL A 117 -6.08 2.55 -5.30
CA VAL A 117 -6.98 2.86 -4.17
C VAL A 117 -7.46 4.31 -4.26
N SER A 118 -6.55 5.28 -4.44
CA SER A 118 -6.91 6.69 -4.57
C SER A 118 -7.79 6.97 -5.79
N GLY A 119 -7.54 6.29 -6.91
CA GLY A 119 -8.37 6.40 -8.11
C GLY A 119 -9.78 5.88 -7.90
N MET A 120 -9.94 4.80 -7.13
CA MET A 120 -11.26 4.29 -6.71
C MET A 120 -11.98 5.28 -5.79
N TYR A 121 -11.29 5.87 -4.79
CA TYR A 121 -11.86 6.91 -3.95
C TYR A 121 -12.33 8.11 -4.77
N ALA A 122 -11.49 8.61 -5.68
CA ALA A 122 -11.84 9.75 -6.53
C ALA A 122 -13.11 9.48 -7.36
N ALA A 123 -13.29 8.26 -7.86
CA ALA A 123 -14.48 7.84 -8.61
C ALA A 123 -15.71 7.67 -7.70
N ALA A 124 -15.54 7.16 -6.49
CA ALA A 124 -16.63 6.85 -5.56
C ALA A 124 -17.46 8.06 -5.13
N PHE A 125 -16.91 9.28 -5.23
CA PHE A 125 -17.67 10.51 -5.00
C PHE A 125 -18.76 10.77 -6.07
N PHE A 126 -18.65 10.14 -7.25
CA PHE A 126 -19.52 10.41 -8.40
C PHE A 126 -20.21 9.17 -8.96
N ASP A 127 -19.79 7.99 -8.56
CA ASP A 127 -20.34 6.72 -9.01
C ASP A 127 -20.71 5.81 -7.83
N SER A 128 -21.82 5.11 -7.93
CA SER A 128 -22.26 4.11 -6.95
C SER A 128 -22.09 2.67 -7.42
N ASP A 129 -21.70 2.46 -8.67
CA ASP A 129 -21.44 1.13 -9.20
C ASP A 129 -20.00 0.72 -8.89
N VAL A 130 -19.86 -0.20 -7.92
CA VAL A 130 -18.54 -0.66 -7.45
C VAL A 130 -17.67 -1.23 -8.59
N ARG A 131 -18.28 -1.84 -9.61
CA ARG A 131 -17.52 -2.34 -10.76
C ARG A 131 -16.95 -1.21 -11.61
N ARG A 132 -17.70 -0.12 -11.81
CA ARG A 132 -17.18 1.07 -12.51
C ARG A 132 -16.12 1.76 -11.68
N ILE A 133 -16.26 1.79 -10.36
CA ILE A 133 -15.26 2.33 -9.45
C ILE A 133 -13.94 1.56 -9.56
N VAL A 134 -13.98 0.21 -9.50
CA VAL A 134 -12.78 -0.64 -9.69
C VAL A 134 -12.13 -0.41 -11.04
N LYS A 135 -12.93 -0.32 -12.12
CA LYS A 135 -12.42 -0.01 -13.47
C LYS A 135 -11.83 1.39 -13.58
N ALA A 136 -12.36 2.38 -12.85
CA ALA A 136 -11.81 3.74 -12.81
C ALA A 136 -10.44 3.75 -12.13
N GLY A 137 -10.29 3.06 -11.00
CA GLY A 137 -8.98 2.87 -10.37
C GLY A 137 -7.97 2.15 -11.28
N LEU A 138 -8.39 1.06 -11.95
CA LEU A 138 -7.54 0.36 -12.91
C LEU A 138 -7.08 1.26 -14.07
N ALA A 139 -7.93 2.17 -14.55
CA ALA A 139 -7.61 3.06 -15.65
C ALA A 139 -6.55 4.14 -15.33
N THR A 140 -6.16 4.29 -14.07
CA THR A 140 -5.07 5.18 -13.64
C THR A 140 -3.68 4.54 -13.74
N LEU A 141 -3.61 3.22 -14.00
CA LEU A 141 -2.39 2.43 -13.93
C LEU A 141 -1.82 2.14 -15.32
N PRO A 142 -0.50 2.00 -15.46
CA PRO A 142 0.10 1.51 -16.71
C PRO A 142 -0.33 0.06 -16.95
N ALA A 143 -0.92 -0.21 -18.11
CA ALA A 143 -1.52 -1.51 -18.42
C ALA A 143 -0.51 -2.67 -18.41
N GLU A 144 0.76 -2.36 -18.64
CA GLU A 144 1.88 -3.30 -18.64
C GLU A 144 2.35 -3.69 -17.24
N SER A 145 1.94 -2.95 -16.20
CA SER A 145 2.35 -3.27 -14.83
C SER A 145 1.73 -4.59 -14.36
N PRO A 146 2.45 -5.41 -13.59
CA PRO A 146 1.88 -6.61 -12.98
C PRO A 146 0.65 -6.30 -12.13
N TYR A 147 0.64 -5.15 -11.44
CA TYR A 147 -0.50 -4.70 -10.67
C TYR A 147 -1.76 -4.52 -11.53
N ALA A 148 -1.66 -3.79 -12.64
CA ALA A 148 -2.80 -3.60 -13.54
C ALA A 148 -3.27 -4.91 -14.17
N GLN A 149 -2.34 -5.81 -14.48
CA GLN A 149 -2.66 -7.11 -15.05
C GLN A 149 -3.45 -8.00 -14.09
N VAL A 150 -3.06 -8.06 -12.80
CA VAL A 150 -3.81 -8.86 -11.81
C VAL A 150 -5.21 -8.30 -11.59
N ILE A 151 -5.37 -6.98 -11.51
CA ILE A 151 -6.70 -6.36 -11.37
C ILE A 151 -7.56 -6.62 -12.61
N SER A 152 -6.96 -6.56 -13.81
CA SER A 152 -7.66 -6.89 -15.06
C SER A 152 -8.15 -8.34 -15.09
N ASP A 153 -7.31 -9.27 -14.64
CA ASP A 153 -7.68 -10.68 -14.51
C ASP A 153 -8.84 -10.86 -13.50
N VAL A 154 -8.78 -10.21 -12.33
CA VAL A 154 -9.85 -10.29 -11.34
C VAL A 154 -11.18 -9.79 -11.91
N VAL A 155 -11.17 -8.66 -12.63
CA VAL A 155 -12.37 -8.12 -13.27
C VAL A 155 -12.92 -9.09 -14.32
N ALA A 156 -12.06 -9.68 -15.16
CA ALA A 156 -12.46 -10.64 -16.18
C ALA A 156 -12.99 -11.94 -15.57
N TRP A 157 -12.31 -12.50 -14.59
CA TRP A 157 -12.74 -13.72 -13.90
C TRP A 157 -14.03 -13.52 -13.10
N ALA A 158 -14.25 -12.33 -12.55
CA ALA A 158 -15.51 -12.00 -11.89
C ALA A 158 -16.71 -11.98 -12.88
N ASP A 159 -16.48 -11.70 -14.17
CA ASP A 159 -17.49 -11.84 -15.21
C ASP A 159 -17.77 -13.32 -15.55
N GLU A 160 -16.76 -14.19 -15.47
CA GLU A 160 -16.87 -15.63 -15.70
C GLU A 160 -17.47 -16.38 -14.52
N HIS A 161 -17.26 -15.88 -13.28
CA HIS A 161 -17.69 -16.51 -12.03
C HIS A 161 -18.52 -15.53 -11.17
N PRO A 162 -19.66 -15.01 -11.63
CA PRO A 162 -20.36 -13.88 -10.98
C PRO A 162 -20.84 -14.16 -9.55
N ASP A 163 -21.05 -15.42 -9.19
CA ASP A 163 -21.60 -15.84 -7.89
C ASP A 163 -20.57 -16.59 -7.01
N ASP A 164 -19.31 -16.73 -7.48
CA ASP A 164 -18.28 -17.51 -6.77
C ASP A 164 -16.96 -16.76 -6.64
N TRP A 165 -16.86 -15.91 -5.62
CA TRP A 165 -15.61 -15.20 -5.32
C TRP A 165 -14.45 -16.14 -4.97
N THR A 166 -14.73 -17.33 -4.46
CA THR A 166 -13.68 -18.29 -4.07
C THR A 166 -13.00 -18.92 -5.29
N ALA A 167 -13.72 -19.09 -6.39
CA ALA A 167 -13.13 -19.50 -7.66
C ALA A 167 -12.15 -18.44 -8.18
N VAL A 168 -12.52 -17.16 -8.15
CA VAL A 168 -11.62 -16.07 -8.56
C VAL A 168 -10.43 -15.95 -7.63
N TRP A 169 -10.63 -16.06 -6.32
CA TRP A 169 -9.53 -16.11 -5.36
C TRP A 169 -8.53 -17.24 -5.67
N GLN A 170 -9.00 -18.45 -5.99
CA GLN A 170 -8.13 -19.56 -6.37
C GLN A 170 -7.34 -19.28 -7.66
N LEU A 171 -7.92 -18.57 -8.63
CA LEU A 171 -7.22 -18.17 -9.85
C LEU A 171 -6.13 -17.13 -9.57
N VAL A 172 -6.38 -16.16 -8.69
CA VAL A 172 -5.37 -15.19 -8.22
C VAL A 172 -4.22 -15.92 -7.53
N GLU A 173 -4.53 -16.81 -6.58
CA GLU A 173 -3.52 -17.60 -5.87
C GLU A 173 -2.66 -18.43 -6.83
N ALA A 174 -3.27 -19.12 -7.77
CA ALA A 174 -2.56 -20.01 -8.68
C ALA A 174 -1.69 -19.26 -9.72
N LYS A 175 -2.19 -18.16 -10.28
CA LYS A 175 -1.49 -17.42 -11.34
C LYS A 175 -0.46 -16.44 -10.78
N TRP A 176 -0.82 -15.71 -9.73
CA TRP A 176 -0.08 -14.54 -9.26
C TRP A 176 0.68 -14.78 -7.95
N ASN A 177 0.02 -15.34 -6.93
CA ASN A 177 0.64 -15.48 -5.61
C ASN A 177 1.66 -16.62 -5.51
N ALA A 178 1.40 -17.75 -6.17
CA ALA A 178 2.24 -18.95 -6.05
C ALA A 178 3.72 -18.77 -6.50
N ARG A 179 4.02 -17.70 -7.21
CA ARG A 179 5.35 -17.42 -7.77
C ARG A 179 6.00 -16.17 -7.19
N GLU A 180 5.31 -15.48 -6.29
CA GLU A 180 5.81 -14.23 -5.73
C GLU A 180 6.96 -14.46 -4.76
N PRO A 181 8.11 -13.80 -4.97
CA PRO A 181 9.24 -13.90 -4.06
C PRO A 181 8.97 -13.08 -2.79
N CYS A 182 9.06 -13.71 -1.62
CA CYS A 182 8.99 -13.00 -0.36
C CYS A 182 10.33 -12.30 -0.04
N PRO A 183 10.36 -10.98 0.19
CA PRO A 183 11.58 -10.28 0.59
C PRO A 183 12.19 -10.80 1.90
N ASN A 184 11.38 -11.39 2.77
CA ASN A 184 11.81 -11.95 4.04
C ASN A 184 12.39 -13.36 3.94
N GLY A 185 12.34 -13.99 2.79
CA GLY A 185 12.92 -15.30 2.56
C GLY A 185 11.99 -16.29 1.85
N ALA A 186 12.59 -17.31 1.29
CA ALA A 186 11.94 -18.21 0.35
C ALA A 186 10.90 -19.16 0.95
N LEU A 187 10.89 -19.35 2.26
CA LEU A 187 9.96 -20.26 2.93
C LEU A 187 8.79 -19.55 3.59
N ASP A 188 8.78 -18.22 3.52
CA ASP A 188 7.66 -17.44 4.01
C ASP A 188 6.62 -17.22 2.93
N PRO A 189 5.35 -17.45 3.21
CA PRO A 189 4.31 -16.94 2.36
C PRO A 189 4.41 -15.42 2.38
N PHE A 190 4.58 -14.83 1.21
CA PHE A 190 4.54 -13.40 1.04
C PHE A 190 3.09 -12.94 1.18
N ASN A 191 2.78 -12.19 2.23
CA ASN A 191 1.41 -11.79 2.56
C ASN A 191 1.18 -10.27 2.49
N ILE A 192 2.17 -9.53 2.00
CA ILE A 192 2.17 -8.06 1.94
C ILE A 192 2.51 -7.53 0.54
N ASP A 193 2.44 -8.36 -0.49
CA ASP A 193 2.59 -7.93 -1.87
C ASP A 193 1.42 -7.00 -2.28
N ALA A 194 1.74 -5.82 -2.81
CA ALA A 194 0.74 -4.80 -3.14
C ALA A 194 -0.31 -5.30 -4.14
N LYS A 195 0.11 -5.96 -5.22
CA LYS A 195 -0.82 -6.38 -6.30
C LYS A 195 -1.78 -7.48 -5.84
N ILE A 196 -1.35 -8.42 -4.99
CA ILE A 196 -2.21 -9.48 -4.48
C ILE A 196 -3.24 -8.91 -3.50
N ASN A 197 -2.80 -8.04 -2.58
CA ASN A 197 -3.68 -7.35 -1.66
C ASN A 197 -4.65 -6.41 -2.41
N GLY A 198 -4.20 -5.72 -3.44
CA GLY A 198 -5.06 -4.94 -4.33
C GLY A 198 -6.11 -5.78 -5.05
N ALA A 199 -5.75 -7.00 -5.49
CA ALA A 199 -6.70 -7.96 -6.05
C ALA A 199 -7.79 -8.33 -5.03
N TYR A 200 -7.44 -8.46 -3.74
CA TYR A 200 -8.42 -8.80 -2.68
C TYR A 200 -9.29 -7.63 -2.28
N ILE A 201 -8.81 -6.40 -2.36
CA ILE A 201 -9.64 -5.20 -2.27
C ILE A 201 -10.68 -5.19 -3.40
N ALA A 202 -10.24 -5.39 -4.64
CA ALA A 202 -11.13 -5.46 -5.81
C ALA A 202 -12.14 -6.60 -5.69
N LEU A 203 -11.71 -7.78 -5.23
CA LEU A 203 -12.57 -8.94 -4.99
C LEU A 203 -13.68 -8.62 -3.96
N GLY A 204 -13.30 -8.00 -2.84
CA GLY A 204 -14.24 -7.56 -1.80
C GLY A 204 -15.31 -6.61 -2.33
N LEU A 205 -14.91 -5.60 -3.11
CA LEU A 205 -15.81 -4.64 -3.72
C LEU A 205 -16.74 -5.30 -4.75
N LEU A 206 -16.20 -6.08 -5.70
CA LEU A 206 -16.94 -6.68 -6.80
C LEU A 206 -18.00 -7.65 -6.29
N TYR A 207 -17.68 -8.51 -5.34
CA TYR A 207 -18.58 -9.53 -4.83
C TYR A 207 -19.40 -9.09 -3.61
N GLY A 208 -18.97 -8.04 -2.91
CA GLY A 208 -19.79 -7.37 -1.90
C GLY A 208 -20.94 -6.60 -2.52
N GLY A 209 -20.83 -6.20 -3.82
CA GLY A 209 -21.95 -5.63 -4.59
C GLY A 209 -22.56 -4.36 -3.99
N GLY A 210 -21.82 -3.63 -3.16
CA GLY A 210 -22.29 -2.44 -2.44
C GLY A 210 -22.85 -2.73 -1.04
N ASP A 211 -22.93 -3.99 -0.63
CA ASP A 211 -23.25 -4.33 0.76
C ASP A 211 -22.01 -4.21 1.65
N PHE A 212 -22.15 -3.48 2.76
CA PHE A 212 -21.03 -3.17 3.65
C PHE A 212 -20.48 -4.42 4.36
N ARG A 213 -21.38 -5.30 4.81
CA ARG A 213 -21.01 -6.52 5.52
C ARG A 213 -20.38 -7.55 4.59
N ASP A 214 -20.95 -7.75 3.42
CA ASP A 214 -20.46 -8.74 2.47
C ASP A 214 -19.10 -8.31 1.92
N THR A 215 -18.90 -7.01 1.63
CA THR A 215 -17.60 -6.43 1.27
C THR A 215 -16.57 -6.69 2.38
N LEU A 216 -16.91 -6.39 3.65
CA LEU A 216 -16.05 -6.66 4.81
C LEU A 216 -15.65 -8.14 4.88
N VAL A 217 -16.63 -9.03 4.82
CA VAL A 217 -16.40 -10.47 5.01
C VAL A 217 -15.54 -11.05 3.89
N ILE A 218 -15.80 -10.67 2.64
CA ILE A 218 -15.07 -11.21 1.49
C ILE A 218 -13.64 -10.69 1.49
N ALA A 219 -13.41 -9.37 1.64
CA ALA A 219 -12.07 -8.80 1.69
C ALA A 219 -11.23 -9.37 2.84
N THR A 220 -11.82 -9.53 4.05
CA THR A 220 -11.14 -10.16 5.18
C THR A 220 -10.81 -11.64 4.92
N ARG A 221 -11.74 -12.41 4.34
CA ARG A 221 -11.56 -13.85 4.12
C ARG A 221 -10.70 -14.19 2.93
N ALA A 222 -10.49 -13.27 2.02
CA ALA A 222 -9.52 -13.42 0.94
C ALA A 222 -8.11 -13.63 1.48
N GLY A 223 -7.82 -13.15 2.68
CA GLY A 223 -6.56 -13.44 3.36
C GLY A 223 -5.50 -12.36 3.12
N GLN A 224 -4.24 -12.75 3.28
CA GLN A 224 -3.08 -11.86 3.29
C GLN A 224 -3.25 -10.76 4.35
N ASP A 225 -3.29 -9.49 3.98
CA ASP A 225 -3.53 -8.39 4.91
C ASP A 225 -5.03 -8.26 5.21
N SER A 226 -5.49 -9.00 6.20
CA SER A 226 -6.91 -9.19 6.51
C SER A 226 -7.54 -8.07 7.35
N ASP A 227 -6.79 -7.03 7.70
CA ASP A 227 -7.27 -5.80 8.33
C ASP A 227 -7.22 -4.60 7.37
N CYS A 228 -6.14 -4.41 6.62
CA CYS A 228 -6.04 -3.27 5.70
C CYS A 228 -6.86 -3.47 4.41
N ASN A 229 -6.91 -4.68 3.83
CA ASN A 229 -7.72 -4.92 2.62
C ASN A 229 -9.20 -4.58 2.83
N PRO A 230 -9.90 -5.06 3.89
CA PRO A 230 -11.25 -4.63 4.15
C PRO A 230 -11.35 -3.16 4.56
N SER A 231 -10.34 -2.57 5.21
CA SER A 231 -10.31 -1.15 5.53
C SER A 231 -10.40 -0.30 4.27
N SER A 232 -9.52 -0.52 3.29
CA SER A 232 -9.53 0.19 2.00
C SER A 232 -10.84 -0.04 1.23
N ALA A 233 -11.32 -1.30 1.14
CA ALA A 233 -12.57 -1.60 0.46
C ALA A 233 -13.78 -0.90 1.09
N LEU A 234 -13.86 -0.89 2.41
CA LEU A 234 -14.95 -0.25 3.15
C LEU A 234 -14.83 1.28 3.18
N GLY A 235 -13.61 1.82 3.15
CA GLY A 235 -13.40 3.25 3.00
C GLY A 235 -13.96 3.77 1.68
N ILE A 236 -13.65 3.08 0.56
CA ILE A 236 -14.20 3.40 -0.76
C ILE A 236 -15.73 3.28 -0.77
N LEU A 237 -16.27 2.18 -0.24
CA LEU A 237 -17.72 1.99 -0.14
C LEU A 237 -18.38 3.01 0.80
N GLY A 238 -17.66 3.44 1.86
CA GLY A 238 -18.10 4.49 2.76
C GLY A 238 -18.27 5.85 2.06
N VAL A 239 -17.42 6.17 1.09
CA VAL A 239 -17.60 7.36 0.24
C VAL A 239 -18.85 7.24 -0.62
N VAL A 240 -19.11 6.07 -1.21
CA VAL A 240 -20.36 5.80 -1.99
C VAL A 240 -21.61 6.00 -1.15
N LEU A 241 -21.61 5.47 0.07
CA LEU A 241 -22.78 5.45 0.95
C LEU A 241 -22.97 6.80 1.69
N GLY A 242 -21.89 7.55 1.90
CA GLY A 242 -21.86 8.64 2.86
C GLY A 242 -21.97 8.15 4.31
N TYR A 243 -21.58 8.98 5.28
CA TYR A 243 -21.56 8.61 6.70
C TYR A 243 -22.91 8.07 7.20
N GLU A 244 -24.01 8.70 6.80
CA GLU A 244 -25.37 8.30 7.19
C GLU A 244 -25.81 6.96 6.58
N GLY A 245 -25.19 6.54 5.48
CA GLY A 245 -25.46 5.27 4.81
C GLY A 245 -24.68 4.08 5.39
N ILE A 246 -23.65 4.34 6.20
CA ILE A 246 -22.89 3.27 6.85
C ILE A 246 -23.74 2.66 7.97
N PRO A 247 -23.92 1.31 8.04
CA PRO A 247 -24.74 0.71 9.07
C PRO A 247 -24.24 1.04 10.49
N GLU A 248 -25.19 1.42 11.37
CA GLU A 248 -24.90 1.91 12.74
C GLU A 248 -24.00 0.97 13.55
N VAL A 249 -24.04 -0.33 13.32
CA VAL A 249 -23.19 -1.30 14.01
C VAL A 249 -21.70 -1.01 13.84
N TYR A 250 -21.30 -0.34 12.73
CA TYR A 250 -19.91 0.02 12.43
C TYR A 250 -19.56 1.43 12.86
N THR A 251 -20.54 2.33 13.01
CA THR A 251 -20.30 3.73 13.41
C THR A 251 -20.56 4.01 14.88
N ARG A 252 -21.23 3.11 15.57
CA ARG A 252 -21.56 3.28 16.98
C ARG A 252 -20.30 3.45 17.83
N GLY A 253 -20.29 4.48 18.65
CA GLY A 253 -19.16 4.81 19.52
C GLY A 253 -18.16 5.82 18.92
N ILE A 254 -18.11 5.98 17.58
CA ILE A 254 -17.20 6.96 16.93
C ILE A 254 -17.51 8.37 17.44
N ASN A 255 -18.78 8.77 17.47
CA ASN A 255 -19.18 10.11 17.92
C ASN A 255 -18.78 10.40 19.36
N ALA A 256 -18.75 9.38 20.23
CA ALA A 256 -18.34 9.53 21.63
C ALA A 256 -16.81 9.76 21.77
N MET A 257 -16.03 9.34 20.77
CA MET A 257 -14.56 9.43 20.74
C MET A 257 -14.07 10.46 19.70
N ALA A 258 -14.97 11.14 19.01
CA ALA A 258 -14.64 11.97 17.85
C ALA A 258 -13.64 13.10 18.16
N ASP A 259 -13.60 13.57 19.40
CA ASP A 259 -12.71 14.63 19.85
C ASP A 259 -11.48 14.10 20.63
N GLU A 260 -11.35 12.77 20.80
CA GLU A 260 -10.15 12.18 21.41
C GLU A 260 -9.00 12.23 20.42
N GLN A 261 -7.87 12.77 20.89
CA GLN A 261 -6.65 12.92 20.09
C GLN A 261 -5.97 11.56 19.85
N PHE A 262 -5.51 11.32 18.64
CA PHE A 262 -4.64 10.18 18.30
C PHE A 262 -3.24 10.35 18.89
N SER A 263 -2.51 9.24 19.06
CA SER A 263 -1.28 9.23 19.90
C SER A 263 -0.09 9.98 19.30
N TYR A 264 0.07 10.03 17.99
CA TYR A 264 1.26 10.57 17.32
C TYR A 264 0.95 11.77 16.43
N THR A 265 -0.20 12.40 16.60
CA THR A 265 -0.67 13.52 15.81
C THR A 265 -1.55 14.41 16.64
N ASP A 266 -1.71 15.67 16.25
CA ASP A 266 -2.66 16.60 16.88
C ASP A 266 -4.11 16.41 16.42
N HIS A 267 -4.34 15.45 15.49
CA HIS A 267 -5.67 15.16 14.99
C HIS A 267 -6.50 14.27 15.94
N SER A 268 -7.80 14.48 15.88
CA SER A 268 -8.87 13.59 16.29
C SER A 268 -9.69 13.18 15.06
N PHE A 269 -10.67 12.29 15.18
CA PHE A 269 -11.58 11.99 14.08
C PHE A 269 -12.23 13.24 13.50
N ARG A 270 -12.64 14.18 14.34
CA ARG A 270 -13.30 15.42 13.89
C ARG A 270 -12.34 16.30 13.11
N THR A 271 -11.17 16.54 13.65
CA THR A 271 -10.22 17.48 13.05
C THR A 271 -9.57 16.94 11.78
N ILE A 272 -9.37 15.61 11.66
CA ILE A 272 -8.86 15.03 10.40
C ILE A 272 -9.90 15.09 9.29
N VAL A 273 -11.20 14.92 9.61
CA VAL A 273 -12.30 15.09 8.63
C VAL A 273 -12.36 16.54 8.15
N ASP A 274 -12.29 17.51 9.06
CA ASP A 274 -12.31 18.93 8.71
C ASP A 274 -11.09 19.31 7.84
N SER A 275 -9.88 18.89 8.22
CA SER A 275 -8.66 19.13 7.46
C SER A 275 -8.70 18.45 6.07
N THR A 276 -9.23 17.23 5.98
CA THR A 276 -9.40 16.53 4.69
C THR A 276 -10.37 17.26 3.78
N ARG A 277 -11.50 17.76 4.31
CA ARG A 277 -12.45 18.58 3.56
C ARG A 277 -11.77 19.86 3.02
N ASP A 278 -11.02 20.55 3.85
CA ASP A 278 -10.37 21.81 3.47
C ASP A 278 -9.30 21.55 2.38
N ARG A 279 -8.53 20.47 2.48
CA ARG A 279 -7.62 20.03 1.41
C ARG A 279 -8.36 19.66 0.12
N ALA A 280 -9.52 19.00 0.21
CA ALA A 280 -10.33 18.65 -0.95
C ALA A 280 -10.85 19.89 -1.67
N ILE A 281 -11.32 20.90 -0.92
CA ILE A 281 -11.75 22.19 -1.49
C ILE A 281 -10.58 22.85 -2.23
N ALA A 282 -9.42 22.97 -1.58
CA ALA A 282 -8.24 23.58 -2.16
C ALA A 282 -7.76 22.84 -3.43
N MET A 283 -7.80 21.49 -3.41
CA MET A 283 -7.43 20.68 -4.57
C MET A 283 -8.40 20.87 -5.73
N VAL A 284 -9.70 20.90 -5.47
CA VAL A 284 -10.73 21.13 -6.50
C VAL A 284 -10.61 22.53 -7.09
N GLU A 285 -10.41 23.56 -6.27
CA GLU A 285 -10.22 24.94 -6.75
C GLU A 285 -8.96 25.08 -7.60
N ARG A 286 -7.88 24.44 -7.21
CA ARG A 286 -6.63 24.39 -8.00
C ARG A 286 -6.84 23.79 -9.39
N HIS A 287 -7.75 22.84 -9.53
CA HIS A 287 -8.06 22.16 -10.79
C HIS A 287 -9.31 22.73 -11.51
N GLY A 288 -9.66 23.98 -11.25
CA GLY A 288 -10.68 24.72 -11.99
C GLY A 288 -12.11 24.51 -11.49
N GLY A 289 -12.30 23.83 -10.37
CA GLY A 289 -13.55 23.76 -9.65
C GLY A 289 -13.75 24.97 -8.72
N ARG A 290 -14.77 24.94 -7.90
CA ARG A 290 -15.08 26.01 -6.94
C ARG A 290 -16.06 25.58 -5.88
N LEU A 291 -16.03 26.26 -4.74
CA LEU A 291 -17.04 26.13 -3.69
C LEU A 291 -18.18 27.13 -3.94
N GLU A 292 -19.42 26.66 -4.03
CA GLU A 292 -20.63 27.47 -4.16
C GLU A 292 -21.58 27.18 -2.98
N GLY A 293 -21.51 28.02 -1.95
CA GLY A 293 -22.27 27.80 -0.72
C GLY A 293 -21.82 26.51 -0.02
N ASP A 294 -22.70 25.51 0.02
CA ASP A 294 -22.45 24.18 0.59
C ASP A 294 -22.09 23.11 -0.47
N ARG A 295 -21.91 23.53 -1.74
CA ARG A 295 -21.65 22.64 -2.86
C ARG A 295 -20.26 22.83 -3.41
N LEU A 296 -19.52 21.76 -3.54
CA LEU A 296 -18.24 21.72 -4.22
C LEU A 296 -18.46 21.34 -5.70
N ILE A 297 -18.23 22.26 -6.61
CA ILE A 297 -18.35 22.06 -8.05
C ILE A 297 -17.01 21.61 -8.59
N VAL A 298 -16.95 20.38 -9.08
CA VAL A 298 -15.71 19.75 -9.54
C VAL A 298 -15.63 19.72 -11.06
N ALA A 299 -14.53 20.19 -11.62
CA ALA A 299 -14.17 19.95 -13.01
C ALA A 299 -13.51 18.57 -13.08
N THR A 300 -14.31 17.52 -13.26
CA THR A 300 -13.83 16.13 -13.20
C THR A 300 -12.80 15.85 -14.27
N GLN A 301 -11.79 15.06 -13.92
CA GLN A 301 -10.76 14.54 -14.84
C GLN A 301 -11.14 13.13 -15.31
N SER A 302 -10.70 12.76 -16.51
CA SER A 302 -10.75 11.36 -16.94
C SER A 302 -9.52 10.64 -16.39
N PRO A 303 -9.67 9.39 -15.90
CA PRO A 303 -8.49 8.60 -15.53
C PRO A 303 -7.61 8.36 -16.76
N GLU A 304 -6.31 8.59 -16.61
CA GLU A 304 -5.28 8.29 -17.60
C GLU A 304 -4.14 7.52 -16.92
N PRO A 305 -3.56 6.52 -17.58
CA PRO A 305 -2.48 5.77 -16.98
C PRO A 305 -1.22 6.63 -16.80
N THR A 306 -0.53 6.42 -15.70
CA THR A 306 0.81 6.95 -15.49
C THR A 306 1.84 6.19 -16.32
N GLU A 307 3.06 6.71 -16.44
CA GLU A 307 4.16 5.98 -17.07
C GLU A 307 4.57 4.75 -16.25
N LEU A 308 5.01 3.70 -16.94
CA LEU A 308 5.52 2.51 -16.28
C LEU A 308 6.85 2.83 -15.60
N ASP A 309 6.90 2.64 -14.29
CA ASP A 309 8.11 2.80 -13.50
C ASP A 309 8.94 1.50 -13.61
N VAL A 310 10.08 1.58 -14.28
CA VAL A 310 10.95 0.43 -14.54
C VAL A 310 12.22 0.56 -13.73
N TRP A 311 12.60 -0.53 -13.05
CA TRP A 311 13.89 -0.63 -12.39
C TRP A 311 14.79 -1.62 -13.13
N ASP A 312 15.67 -1.10 -13.97
CA ASP A 312 16.49 -1.90 -14.89
C ASP A 312 17.69 -2.60 -14.23
N ASP A 313 18.02 -2.23 -12.99
CA ASP A 313 19.28 -2.68 -12.35
C ASP A 313 19.25 -4.15 -11.88
N TYR A 314 18.09 -4.77 -11.75
CA TYR A 314 17.99 -6.11 -11.16
C TYR A 314 17.52 -7.22 -12.11
N GLY A 315 16.88 -6.90 -13.21
CA GLY A 315 16.29 -7.93 -14.09
C GLY A 315 15.28 -8.84 -13.36
N SER A 316 14.82 -9.86 -14.05
CA SER A 316 13.94 -10.87 -13.42
C SER A 316 14.79 -11.91 -12.67
N PRO A 317 14.44 -12.28 -11.41
CA PRO A 317 15.09 -13.38 -10.71
C PRO A 317 14.98 -14.67 -11.49
N VAL A 318 16.11 -15.29 -11.84
CA VAL A 318 16.15 -16.56 -12.58
C VAL A 318 16.31 -17.75 -11.65
N GLU A 319 16.90 -17.56 -10.48
CA GLU A 319 17.12 -18.61 -9.51
C GLU A 319 17.12 -18.05 -8.10
N ARG A 320 16.57 -18.81 -7.16
CA ARG A 320 16.67 -18.58 -5.73
C ARG A 320 17.50 -19.67 -5.10
N ILE A 321 18.51 -19.28 -4.33
CA ILE A 321 19.45 -20.18 -3.69
C ILE A 321 19.28 -20.04 -2.18
N MET A 322 18.84 -21.12 -1.54
CA MET A 322 18.63 -21.14 -0.10
C MET A 322 19.96 -21.28 0.66
N PHE A 323 19.96 -20.95 1.96
CA PHE A 323 21.16 -21.02 2.82
C PHE A 323 21.70 -22.45 2.98
N ASP A 324 20.87 -23.48 2.82
CA ASP A 324 21.22 -24.90 2.89
C ASP A 324 21.67 -25.49 1.55
N ASP A 325 21.71 -24.69 0.49
CA ASP A 325 22.22 -25.12 -0.82
C ASP A 325 23.73 -25.46 -0.73
N ALA A 326 24.11 -26.59 -1.30
CA ALA A 326 25.48 -27.10 -1.26
C ALA A 326 26.52 -26.19 -1.95
N ARG A 327 26.10 -25.19 -2.72
CA ARG A 327 26.97 -24.19 -3.35
C ARG A 327 27.51 -23.16 -2.38
N TRP A 328 26.89 -23.01 -1.20
CA TRP A 328 27.41 -22.10 -0.19
C TRP A 328 28.70 -22.58 0.44
N SER A 329 29.66 -21.68 0.61
CA SER A 329 30.87 -21.88 1.39
C SER A 329 30.81 -21.00 2.64
N TRP A 330 30.95 -21.61 3.79
CA TRP A 330 30.86 -20.97 5.09
C TRP A 330 32.23 -20.97 5.77
N THR A 331 32.72 -19.81 6.15
CA THR A 331 34.01 -19.65 6.87
C THR A 331 33.74 -18.98 8.22
N GLY A 332 34.34 -19.50 9.28
CA GLY A 332 34.07 -19.07 10.65
C GLY A 332 33.01 -19.90 11.35
N ALA A 333 32.52 -19.41 12.49
CA ALA A 333 31.50 -20.12 13.26
C ALA A 333 30.10 -19.70 12.81
N TRP A 334 29.34 -20.63 12.25
CA TRP A 334 27.97 -20.49 11.85
C TRP A 334 27.11 -21.54 12.58
N ASN A 335 25.92 -21.14 12.96
CA ASN A 335 24.95 -22.04 13.61
C ASN A 335 23.64 -22.00 12.84
N ASP A 336 23.06 -23.19 12.66
CA ASP A 336 21.69 -23.30 12.21
C ASP A 336 20.77 -22.88 13.35
N GLU A 337 20.10 -21.78 13.21
CA GLU A 337 19.14 -21.28 14.20
C GLU A 337 17.77 -21.10 13.55
N ASN A 338 16.73 -21.39 14.34
CA ASN A 338 15.39 -21.00 14.00
C ASN A 338 15.11 -19.65 14.65
N VAL A 339 15.14 -18.59 13.87
CA VAL A 339 14.75 -17.26 14.32
C VAL A 339 13.24 -17.13 14.19
N SER A 340 12.56 -16.92 15.32
CA SER A 340 11.11 -16.83 15.36
C SER A 340 10.68 -15.44 15.78
N PHE A 341 9.82 -14.79 14.99
CA PHE A 341 8.92 -13.75 15.48
C PHE A 341 7.50 -14.30 15.71
N ARG A 342 7.01 -15.15 14.85
CA ARG A 342 5.74 -15.89 14.99
C ARG A 342 5.81 -17.29 14.38
N ARG A 343 6.84 -17.58 13.59
CA ARG A 343 7.16 -18.89 12.98
C ARG A 343 8.65 -19.11 13.05
N ALA A 344 9.08 -20.34 13.07
CA ALA A 344 10.51 -20.68 13.01
C ALA A 344 11.00 -20.52 11.57
N TYR A 345 11.96 -19.65 11.36
CA TYR A 345 12.66 -19.50 10.08
C TYR A 345 14.01 -20.22 10.18
N PRO A 346 14.24 -21.26 9.38
CA PRO A 346 15.55 -21.86 9.31
C PRO A 346 16.53 -20.84 8.70
N THR A 347 17.60 -20.56 9.38
CA THR A 347 18.65 -19.64 8.93
C THR A 347 20.01 -20.06 9.44
N ASN A 348 21.06 -19.59 8.78
CA ASN A 348 22.43 -19.67 9.26
C ASN A 348 22.82 -18.35 9.89
N LEU A 349 23.21 -18.36 11.15
CA LEU A 349 23.58 -17.17 11.90
C LEU A 349 25.01 -17.24 12.39
N SER A 350 25.77 -16.17 12.23
CA SER A 350 27.07 -16.01 12.88
C SER A 350 27.09 -14.78 13.78
N ARG A 351 27.60 -14.95 15.00
CA ARG A 351 27.95 -13.88 15.95
C ARG A 351 29.44 -13.62 16.02
N THR A 352 30.21 -14.19 15.09
CA THR A 352 31.67 -14.11 15.08
C THR A 352 32.12 -13.07 14.05
N ALA A 353 32.84 -12.07 14.49
CA ALA A 353 33.43 -11.08 13.59
C ALA A 353 34.38 -11.77 12.60
N GLY A 354 34.23 -11.44 11.31
CA GLY A 354 35.01 -12.04 10.22
C GLY A 354 34.50 -13.40 9.73
N ALA A 355 33.30 -13.85 10.17
CA ALA A 355 32.65 -14.97 9.52
C ALA A 355 32.17 -14.55 8.12
N GLU A 356 32.35 -15.43 7.16
CA GLU A 356 32.02 -15.17 5.75
C GLU A 356 31.10 -16.26 5.19
N ALA A 357 30.13 -15.84 4.41
CA ALA A 357 29.32 -16.70 3.55
C ALA A 357 29.67 -16.36 2.10
N ALA A 358 30.00 -17.35 1.29
CA ALA A 358 30.34 -17.14 -0.11
C ALA A 358 29.59 -18.13 -1.02
N ILE A 359 29.11 -17.65 -2.14
CA ILE A 359 28.52 -18.45 -3.19
C ILE A 359 29.03 -18.00 -4.55
N ARG A 360 29.17 -18.95 -5.47
CA ARG A 360 29.43 -18.66 -6.88
C ARG A 360 28.15 -18.87 -7.67
N PHE A 361 27.81 -17.89 -8.48
CA PHE A 361 26.69 -17.95 -9.38
C PHE A 361 27.12 -17.48 -10.78
N ASP A 362 26.36 -17.88 -11.78
CA ASP A 362 26.49 -17.41 -13.16
C ASP A 362 25.29 -16.52 -13.47
N GLY A 363 25.53 -15.20 -13.57
CA GLY A 363 24.48 -14.21 -13.73
C GLY A 363 25.01 -12.79 -13.71
N THR A 364 24.12 -11.83 -13.96
CA THR A 364 24.44 -10.40 -14.05
C THR A 364 24.38 -9.67 -12.73
N GLY A 365 23.77 -10.27 -11.71
CA GLY A 365 23.63 -9.70 -10.37
C GLY A 365 23.12 -10.71 -9.36
N ALA A 366 23.17 -10.35 -8.10
CA ALA A 366 22.61 -11.12 -7.01
C ALA A 366 21.97 -10.19 -5.97
N ILE A 367 20.82 -10.62 -5.42
CA ILE A 367 20.20 -10.00 -4.26
C ILE A 367 20.41 -10.94 -3.08
N VAL A 368 21.03 -10.43 -2.02
CA VAL A 368 21.22 -11.18 -0.78
C VAL A 368 20.20 -10.67 0.23
N THR A 369 19.33 -11.58 0.67
CA THR A 369 18.39 -11.31 1.75
C THR A 369 19.01 -11.76 3.06
N ASP A 370 19.24 -10.85 3.98
CA ASP A 370 19.72 -11.13 5.30
C ASP A 370 18.83 -10.51 6.40
N TRP A 371 18.98 -11.01 7.61
CA TRP A 371 18.36 -10.46 8.80
C TRP A 371 19.41 -9.78 9.67
N TYR A 372 19.28 -8.49 9.85
CA TYR A 372 20.07 -7.78 10.83
C TYR A 372 19.35 -7.82 12.18
N LEU A 373 19.87 -8.67 13.07
CA LEU A 373 19.42 -8.64 14.47
C LEU A 373 20.14 -7.50 15.19
N PRO A 374 19.42 -6.53 15.77
CA PRO A 374 20.04 -5.51 16.59
C PRO A 374 20.76 -6.20 17.76
N SER A 375 22.01 -5.80 17.96
CA SER A 375 22.88 -6.26 19.05
C SER A 375 22.36 -5.85 20.41
#